data_1787bc47e6cd9f544f3e164a7abeeb8c
#
_entry.id   1787bc47e6cd9f544f3e164a7abeeb8c
#
_cell.length_a   1.000
_cell.length_b   1.000
_cell.length_c   1.000
_cell.angle_alpha   90.00
_cell.angle_beta   90.00
_cell.angle_gamma   90.00
#
_symmetry.space_group_name_H-M   'P 1'
#
loop_
_entity.id
_entity.type
_entity.pdbx_description
1 polymer ?
#
loop_
_entity_poly.entity_id
_entity_poly.type
_entity_poly.pdbx_seq_one_letter_code
_entity_poly.pdbx_strand_id
1 'polypeptide(L)'
;MVHDLSLDDLIGPAWIADTGTAGIVDAALLDTLGIPRQAERILFRTSNTSRDLMRKREFDRTYVGMDLSGAAWLAERKVRLVGFDYLSVQAFDASDETHRTLLRTGTVLLESLDLSRVGTGWHEIVC
;
A
#
# COMPACT_ATOMS: atom_id res chain seq x y z
N MET A 1 -8.05 16.56 6.21
CA MET A 1 -6.79 17.11 6.83
C MET A 1 -6.21 16.06 7.76
N VAL A 2 -4.90 16.05 7.92
CA VAL A 2 -4.22 15.04 8.76
C VAL A 2 -4.74 15.05 10.20
N HIS A 3 -5.06 16.21 10.76
CA HIS A 3 -5.60 16.32 12.11
C HIS A 3 -7.02 15.72 12.29
N ASP A 4 -7.69 15.41 11.19
CA ASP A 4 -9.02 14.76 11.23
C ASP A 4 -8.90 13.22 11.25
N LEU A 5 -7.69 12.67 11.10
CA LEU A 5 -7.45 11.25 11.14
C LEU A 5 -7.46 10.72 12.58
N SER A 6 -8.06 9.54 12.76
CA SER A 6 -8.05 8.88 14.06
C SER A 6 -6.67 8.29 14.37
N LEU A 7 -6.20 8.43 15.61
CA LEU A 7 -4.99 7.75 16.05
C LEU A 7 -5.14 6.23 15.96
N ASP A 8 -6.34 5.70 16.09
CA ASP A 8 -6.61 4.28 15.94
C ASP A 8 -6.32 3.78 14.51
N ASP A 9 -6.36 4.66 13.53
CA ASP A 9 -5.99 4.32 12.16
C ASP A 9 -4.47 4.38 11.95
N LEU A 10 -3.78 5.26 12.67
CA LEU A 10 -2.37 5.58 12.50
C LEU A 10 -1.42 4.75 13.37
N ILE A 11 -1.92 4.14 14.44
CA ILE A 11 -1.13 3.40 15.43
C ILE A 11 -1.72 2.01 15.59
N GLY A 12 -0.90 0.99 15.50
CA GLY A 12 -1.29 -0.39 15.75
C GLY A 12 -0.55 -1.41 14.90
N PRO A 13 -0.97 -2.68 14.95
CA PRO A 13 -0.37 -3.74 14.16
C PRO A 13 -0.55 -3.50 12.66
N ALA A 14 0.53 -3.70 11.91
CA ALA A 14 0.53 -3.63 10.45
C ALA A 14 1.18 -4.87 9.85
N TRP A 15 0.62 -5.36 8.77
CA TRP A 15 1.21 -6.44 7.99
C TRP A 15 2.05 -5.88 6.85
N ILE A 16 3.31 -6.31 6.79
CA ILE A 16 4.20 -5.97 5.68
C ILE A 16 4.12 -7.09 4.66
N ALA A 17 3.61 -6.78 3.48
CA ALA A 17 3.49 -7.71 2.37
C ALA A 17 4.57 -7.41 1.33
N ASP A 18 5.38 -8.41 1.00
CA ASP A 18 6.38 -8.30 -0.06
C ASP A 18 5.77 -8.80 -1.38
N THR A 19 5.72 -7.94 -2.37
CA THR A 19 5.13 -8.26 -3.68
C THR A 19 6.14 -8.87 -4.66
N GLY A 20 7.39 -9.02 -4.24
CA GLY A 20 8.44 -9.60 -5.09
C GLY A 20 8.70 -8.76 -6.34
N THR A 21 8.63 -9.42 -7.50
CA THR A 21 8.86 -8.79 -8.81
C THR A 21 7.57 -8.41 -9.54
N ALA A 22 6.42 -8.49 -8.87
CA ALA A 22 5.13 -8.13 -9.49
C ALA A 22 5.14 -6.68 -9.98
N GLY A 23 4.65 -6.46 -11.17
CA GLY A 23 4.59 -5.12 -11.80
C GLY A 23 3.40 -4.29 -11.37
N ILE A 24 2.40 -4.91 -10.75
CA ILE A 24 1.18 -4.26 -10.27
C ILE A 24 0.63 -5.01 -9.08
N VAL A 25 -0.02 -4.28 -8.17
CA VAL A 25 -0.75 -4.87 -7.05
C VAL A 25 -2.23 -4.93 -7.43
N ASP A 26 -2.65 -6.10 -7.86
CA ASP A 26 -4.03 -6.39 -8.24
C ASP A 26 -4.65 -7.43 -7.29
N ALA A 27 -5.95 -7.70 -7.46
CA ALA A 27 -6.66 -8.65 -6.61
C ALA A 27 -6.06 -10.06 -6.70
N ALA A 28 -5.65 -10.49 -7.89
CA ALA A 28 -5.08 -11.82 -8.10
C ALA A 28 -3.77 -11.98 -7.32
N LEU A 29 -2.90 -10.98 -7.34
CA LEU A 29 -1.68 -10.97 -6.54
C LEU A 29 -2.01 -11.01 -5.03
N LEU A 30 -2.94 -10.17 -4.59
CA LEU A 30 -3.30 -10.08 -3.17
C LEU A 30 -3.81 -11.41 -2.61
N ASP A 31 -4.52 -12.19 -3.42
CA ASP A 31 -4.97 -13.54 -3.03
C ASP A 31 -3.81 -14.51 -2.79
N THR A 32 -2.63 -14.25 -3.35
CA THR A 32 -1.45 -15.12 -3.23
C THR A 32 -0.50 -14.75 -2.11
N LEU A 33 -0.61 -13.55 -1.53
CA LEU A 33 0.39 -13.01 -0.59
C LEU A 33 0.23 -13.50 0.84
N GLY A 34 -0.80 -14.28 1.14
CA GLY A 34 -1.01 -14.80 2.49
C GLY A 34 -1.28 -13.70 3.53
N ILE A 35 -1.85 -12.58 3.11
CA ILE A 35 -2.18 -11.49 4.02
C ILE A 35 -3.24 -11.96 5.03
N PRO A 36 -2.99 -11.87 6.34
CA PRO A 36 -3.97 -12.27 7.33
C PRO A 36 -5.28 -11.52 7.18
N ARG A 37 -6.40 -12.23 7.29
CA ARG A 37 -7.73 -11.62 7.10
C ARG A 37 -8.01 -10.52 8.15
N GLN A 38 -7.42 -10.64 9.33
CA GLN A 38 -7.56 -9.65 10.40
C GLN A 38 -6.63 -8.44 10.25
N ALA A 39 -5.78 -8.40 9.22
CA ALA A 39 -4.89 -7.26 8.99
C ALA A 39 -5.69 -6.01 8.63
N GLU A 40 -5.65 -5.00 9.48
CA GLU A 40 -6.33 -3.73 9.28
C GLU A 40 -5.41 -2.66 8.67
N ARG A 41 -4.10 -2.87 8.75
CA ARG A 41 -3.07 -2.00 8.18
C ARG A 41 -2.12 -2.86 7.38
N ILE A 42 -1.90 -2.49 6.13
CA ILE A 42 -1.07 -3.27 5.20
C ILE A 42 -0.10 -2.33 4.51
N LEU A 43 1.18 -2.64 4.61
CA LEU A 43 2.23 -1.91 3.90
C LEU A 43 2.81 -2.83 2.82
N PHE A 44 2.88 -2.33 1.60
CA PHE A 44 3.39 -3.08 0.47
C PHE A 44 4.84 -2.70 0.20
N ARG A 45 5.73 -3.66 0.41
CA ARG A 45 7.12 -3.58 -0.04
C ARG A 45 7.18 -4.17 -1.44
N THR A 46 7.43 -3.33 -2.42
CA THR A 46 7.45 -3.71 -3.83
C THR A 46 8.85 -3.65 -4.42
N SER A 47 8.98 -3.93 -5.71
CA SER A 47 10.24 -3.72 -6.43
C SER A 47 10.65 -2.23 -6.52
N ASN A 48 9.77 -1.29 -6.15
CA ASN A 48 10.15 0.11 -5.99
C ASN A 48 11.32 0.25 -4.99
N THR A 49 11.28 -0.52 -3.91
CA THR A 49 12.37 -0.56 -2.91
C THR A 49 13.65 -1.15 -3.50
N SER A 50 13.59 -2.34 -4.11
CA SER A 50 14.79 -2.99 -4.67
C SER A 50 15.38 -2.25 -5.88
N ARG A 51 14.56 -1.51 -6.60
CA ARG A 51 14.97 -0.64 -7.71
C ARG A 51 15.43 0.75 -7.23
N ASP A 52 15.32 1.02 -5.94
CA ASP A 52 15.74 2.28 -5.29
C ASP A 52 15.10 3.53 -5.93
N LEU A 53 13.82 3.42 -6.28
CA LEU A 53 13.13 4.47 -7.03
C LEU A 53 13.02 5.79 -6.25
N MET A 54 12.87 5.75 -4.92
CA MET A 54 12.72 6.94 -4.09
C MET A 54 13.97 7.84 -4.07
N ARG A 55 15.15 7.28 -4.37
CA ARG A 55 16.40 8.02 -4.43
C ARG A 55 16.70 8.63 -5.80
N LYS A 56 15.96 8.20 -6.82
CA LYS A 56 16.12 8.75 -8.17
C LYS A 56 15.50 10.13 -8.28
N ARG A 57 16.14 11.04 -9.00
CA ARG A 57 15.64 12.41 -9.19
C ARG A 57 14.42 12.46 -10.09
N GLU A 58 14.38 11.59 -11.10
CA GLU A 58 13.31 11.56 -12.09
C GLU A 58 12.18 10.66 -11.63
N PHE A 59 10.96 11.08 -11.91
CA PHE A 59 9.76 10.28 -11.69
C PHE A 59 9.76 9.08 -12.64
N ASP A 60 9.63 7.88 -12.08
CA ASP A 60 9.61 6.64 -12.85
C ASP A 60 8.17 6.14 -13.01
N ARG A 61 7.64 6.24 -14.22
CA ARG A 61 6.26 5.82 -14.54
C ARG A 61 6.04 4.31 -14.42
N THR A 62 7.12 3.53 -14.36
CA THR A 62 7.05 2.07 -14.20
C THR A 62 7.03 1.62 -12.75
N TYR A 63 6.83 2.54 -11.82
CA TYR A 63 6.70 2.19 -10.41
C TYR A 63 5.53 1.22 -10.19
N VAL A 64 5.66 0.39 -9.18
CA VAL A 64 4.60 -0.54 -8.77
C VAL A 64 3.61 0.20 -7.90
N GLY A 65 2.37 0.16 -8.30
CA GLY A 65 1.23 0.66 -7.55
C GLY A 65 0.07 -0.30 -7.68
N MET A 66 -1.09 0.12 -7.21
CA MET A 66 -2.31 -0.68 -7.18
C MET A 66 -3.24 -0.31 -8.34
N ASP A 67 -3.96 -1.29 -8.87
CA ASP A 67 -5.06 -1.05 -9.78
C ASP A 67 -6.42 -1.06 -9.05
N LEU A 68 -7.49 -0.84 -9.80
CA LEU A 68 -8.84 -0.80 -9.24
C LEU A 68 -9.23 -2.13 -8.56
N SER A 69 -8.81 -3.26 -9.11
CA SER A 69 -9.14 -4.57 -8.53
C SER A 69 -8.48 -4.76 -7.16
N GLY A 70 -7.25 -4.30 -7.02
CA GLY A 70 -6.55 -4.30 -5.73
C GLY A 70 -7.23 -3.39 -4.71
N ALA A 71 -7.62 -2.19 -5.13
CA ALA A 71 -8.35 -1.27 -4.27
C ALA A 71 -9.69 -1.85 -3.80
N ALA A 72 -10.43 -2.49 -4.69
CA ALA A 72 -11.69 -3.15 -4.35
C ALA A 72 -11.49 -4.30 -3.34
N TRP A 73 -10.42 -5.09 -3.52
CA TRP A 73 -10.05 -6.16 -2.59
C TRP A 73 -9.82 -5.64 -1.17
N LEU A 74 -9.09 -4.53 -1.04
CA LEU A 74 -8.82 -3.89 0.25
C LEU A 74 -10.09 -3.26 0.85
N ALA A 75 -10.88 -2.59 0.03
CA ALA A 75 -12.12 -1.95 0.46
C ALA A 75 -13.13 -2.96 1.01
N GLU A 76 -13.26 -4.10 0.37
CA GLU A 76 -14.13 -5.19 0.80
C GLU A 76 -13.73 -5.73 2.19
N ARG A 77 -12.43 -5.74 2.48
CA ARG A 77 -11.89 -6.16 3.78
C ARG A 77 -11.87 -5.06 4.84
N LYS A 78 -12.31 -3.86 4.49
CA LYS A 78 -12.35 -2.69 5.38
C LYS A 78 -10.98 -2.38 5.99
N VAL A 79 -9.93 -2.43 5.17
CA VAL A 79 -8.58 -2.08 5.59
C VAL A 79 -8.52 -0.60 5.95
N ARG A 80 -7.95 -0.28 7.11
CA ARG A 80 -7.91 1.08 7.64
C ARG A 80 -6.78 1.92 7.07
N LEU A 81 -5.65 1.26 6.75
CA LEU A 81 -4.45 1.95 6.29
C LEU A 81 -3.72 1.09 5.27
N VAL A 82 -3.31 1.73 4.18
CA VAL A 82 -2.52 1.11 3.11
C VAL A 82 -1.29 1.98 2.85
N GLY A 83 -0.13 1.35 2.77
CA GLY A 83 1.10 2.06 2.49
C GLY A 83 1.88 1.49 1.32
N PHE A 84 2.58 2.36 0.61
CA PHE A 84 3.43 2.02 -0.53
C PHE A 84 4.79 2.70 -0.45
N ASP A 85 5.76 2.07 -1.07
CA ASP A 85 7.16 2.48 -1.12
C ASP A 85 7.50 3.35 -2.35
N TYR A 86 6.53 4.15 -2.80
CA TYR A 86 6.75 5.19 -3.82
C TYR A 86 5.74 6.34 -3.64
N LEU A 87 5.73 7.27 -4.59
CA LEU A 87 5.02 8.55 -4.51
C LEU A 87 3.50 8.44 -4.65
N SER A 88 2.99 7.28 -5.06
CA SER A 88 1.55 7.04 -5.21
C SER A 88 1.19 5.60 -4.89
N VAL A 89 0.06 5.41 -4.24
CA VAL A 89 -0.58 4.09 -4.05
C VAL A 89 -1.13 3.58 -5.38
N GLN A 90 -1.68 4.46 -6.20
CA GLN A 90 -2.26 4.10 -7.49
C GLN A 90 -1.16 3.95 -8.55
N ALA A 91 -1.21 2.85 -9.33
CA ALA A 91 -0.33 2.68 -10.48
C ALA A 91 -0.57 3.76 -11.53
N PHE A 92 0.48 4.13 -12.28
CA PHE A 92 0.44 5.28 -13.20
C PHE A 92 -0.69 5.21 -14.22
N ASP A 93 -0.90 4.04 -14.82
CA ASP A 93 -1.93 3.82 -15.83
C ASP A 93 -3.26 3.29 -15.27
N ALA A 94 -3.38 3.19 -13.95
CA ALA A 94 -4.61 2.72 -13.33
C ALA A 94 -5.71 3.80 -13.36
N SER A 95 -6.96 3.36 -13.29
CA SER A 95 -8.12 4.25 -13.20
C SER A 95 -8.08 5.10 -11.92
N ASP A 96 -8.49 6.37 -12.03
CA ASP A 96 -8.65 7.27 -10.88
C ASP A 96 -9.65 6.75 -9.83
N GLU A 97 -10.52 5.82 -10.22
CA GLU A 97 -11.40 5.13 -9.28
C GLU A 97 -10.62 4.31 -8.24
N THR A 98 -9.36 3.96 -8.50
CA THR A 98 -8.49 3.26 -7.55
C THR A 98 -8.34 4.05 -6.25
N HIS A 99 -7.92 5.31 -6.32
CA HIS A 99 -7.82 6.20 -5.17
C HIS A 99 -9.20 6.44 -4.54
N ARG A 100 -10.21 6.73 -5.36
CA ARG A 100 -11.56 7.02 -4.89
C ARG A 100 -12.18 5.87 -4.13
N THR A 101 -11.97 4.64 -4.59
CA THR A 101 -12.46 3.44 -3.93
C THR A 101 -11.92 3.32 -2.51
N LEU A 102 -10.61 3.53 -2.33
CA LEU A 102 -9.99 3.49 -1.00
C LEU A 102 -10.45 4.66 -0.11
N LEU A 103 -10.50 5.87 -0.66
CA LEU A 103 -10.90 7.04 0.11
C LEU A 103 -12.36 6.98 0.56
N ARG A 104 -13.26 6.41 -0.25
CA ARG A 104 -14.69 6.26 0.11
C ARG A 104 -14.89 5.35 1.31
N THR A 105 -13.98 4.40 1.54
CA THR A 105 -14.04 3.51 2.71
C THR A 105 -13.35 4.08 3.94
N GLY A 106 -12.80 5.29 3.84
CA GLY A 106 -12.07 5.93 4.91
C GLY A 106 -10.66 5.39 5.10
N THR A 107 -10.12 4.65 4.13
CA THR A 107 -8.76 4.10 4.19
C THR A 107 -7.73 5.23 4.16
N VAL A 108 -6.82 5.22 5.12
CA VAL A 108 -5.66 6.13 5.13
C VAL A 108 -4.63 5.63 4.13
N LEU A 109 -4.14 6.52 3.29
CA LEU A 109 -3.10 6.20 2.29
C LEU A 109 -1.77 6.79 2.74
N LEU A 110 -0.76 5.94 2.90
CA LEU A 110 0.62 6.34 3.16
C LEU A 110 1.45 6.13 1.91
N GLU A 111 2.20 7.12 1.55
CA GLU A 111 3.07 7.10 0.37
C GLU A 111 4.51 7.43 0.77
N SER A 112 5.44 7.15 -0.12
CA SER A 112 6.86 7.46 0.07
C SER A 112 7.51 6.75 1.27
N LEU A 113 7.10 5.53 1.55
CA LEU A 113 7.67 4.74 2.65
C LEU A 113 9.03 4.16 2.29
N ASP A 114 9.95 4.17 3.23
CA ASP A 114 11.19 3.41 3.14
C ASP A 114 11.03 2.08 3.87
N LEU A 115 10.80 1.02 3.11
CA LEU A 115 10.63 -0.33 3.61
C LEU A 115 11.88 -1.21 3.39
N SER A 116 13.02 -0.61 3.06
CA SER A 116 14.25 -1.33 2.72
C SER A 116 14.78 -2.20 3.85
N ARG A 117 14.50 -1.84 5.09
CA ARG A 117 14.98 -2.56 6.29
C ARG A 117 13.88 -3.29 7.05
N VAL A 118 12.69 -3.41 6.46
CA VAL A 118 11.53 -4.01 7.13
C VAL A 118 11.23 -5.36 6.48
N GLY A 119 11.20 -6.41 7.29
CA GLY A 119 10.85 -7.76 6.83
C GLY A 119 9.35 -7.96 6.69
N THR A 120 8.97 -9.01 5.97
CA THR A 120 7.57 -9.46 5.83
C THR A 120 7.00 -9.88 7.19
N GLY A 121 5.72 -9.66 7.40
CA GLY A 121 4.98 -10.10 8.57
C GLY A 121 4.47 -8.95 9.44
N TRP A 122 4.15 -9.28 10.69
CA TRP A 122 3.59 -8.32 11.63
C TRP A 122 4.65 -7.36 12.18
N HIS A 123 4.30 -6.10 12.19
CA HIS A 123 5.05 -5.02 12.83
C HIS A 123 4.08 -4.06 13.53
N GLU A 124 4.60 -3.26 14.43
CA GLU A 124 3.85 -2.14 14.99
C GLU A 124 4.14 -0.89 14.18
N ILE A 125 3.09 -0.18 13.77
CA ILE A 125 3.24 1.10 13.09
C ILE A 125 2.82 2.24 14.01
N VAL A 126 3.57 3.31 13.95
CA VAL A 126 3.25 4.60 14.58
C VAL A 126 3.51 5.68 13.53
N CYS A 127 2.49 6.40 13.09
CA CYS A 127 2.63 7.47 12.11
C CYS A 127 1.82 8.73 12.43
#